data_8bbdb455f644357d2e695bac718a12f1
#
_entry.id   8bbdb455f644357d2e695bac718a12f1
#
_cell.length_a   1.000
_cell.length_b   1.000
_cell.length_c   1.000
_cell.angle_alpha   90.00
_cell.angle_beta   90.00
_cell.angle_gamma   90.00
#
_symmetry.space_group_name_H-M   'P 1'
#
loop_
_entity.id
_entity.type
_entity.pdbx_description
1 polymer ?
#
loop_
_entity_poly.entity_id
_entity_poly.type
_entity_poly.pdbx_seq_one_letter_code
_entity_poly.pdbx_strand_id
1 'polypeptide(L)'
;MDLLRFATAGSVDDGKSTLIGRMLYDTKTAFTDQLESVERVSRDRGDDYTDLALLTDGLRAEREQGITIDVAYRYFATPRRSFVLADTPGHVQYTRNMVTGASTADVAVVLVDARKGLVEQSRRHASIAALLRVRHVVLAVNKMDLVGFAEDVFDEVCADFAALAERRGFAAWSAVPVCALHGDNVVDRSGRTPWYGGPPLLEHLETLEVAAARAENGDTRFPVQLVIRPRTAAHPDYRGYAGRVEAGTLRVGDPVVVLPSGLGSTVAGIDTADGPLSEAPAGRSVVVRLADDVDVS
;
A
#
# COMPACT_ATOMS: atom_id res chain seq x y z
N MET A 1 -9.95 -8.66 10.40
CA MET A 1 -8.53 -8.31 10.29
C MET A 1 -8.44 -6.92 9.69
N ASP A 2 -7.66 -6.02 10.27
CA ASP A 2 -7.52 -4.65 9.76
C ASP A 2 -6.72 -4.66 8.45
N LEU A 3 -7.05 -3.76 7.52
CA LEU A 3 -6.42 -3.67 6.19
C LEU A 3 -5.66 -2.35 6.06
N LEU A 4 -4.35 -2.45 5.78
CA LEU A 4 -3.52 -1.29 5.44
C LEU A 4 -3.22 -1.26 3.94
N ARG A 5 -3.45 -0.12 3.32
CA ARG A 5 -3.02 0.15 1.94
C ARG A 5 -1.80 1.04 1.96
N PHE A 6 -0.71 0.60 1.36
CA PHE A 6 0.46 1.46 1.25
C PHE A 6 1.06 1.43 -0.15
N ALA A 7 1.65 2.54 -0.53
CA ALA A 7 2.35 2.68 -1.81
C ALA A 7 3.84 2.85 -1.56
N THR A 8 4.67 2.20 -2.37
CA THR A 8 6.11 2.50 -2.40
C THR A 8 6.36 3.70 -3.31
N ALA A 9 7.27 4.55 -2.92
CA ALA A 9 7.68 5.74 -3.66
C ALA A 9 9.20 5.92 -3.56
N GLY A 10 9.80 6.68 -4.44
CA GLY A 10 11.26 6.90 -4.46
C GLY A 10 11.79 6.92 -5.88
N SER A 11 13.05 7.27 -6.05
CA SER A 11 13.70 7.36 -7.36
C SER A 11 13.96 5.96 -7.96
N VAL A 12 14.38 5.96 -9.21
CA VAL A 12 14.94 4.75 -9.84
C VAL A 12 16.17 4.32 -9.03
N ASP A 13 16.36 3.02 -8.88
CA ASP A 13 17.47 2.38 -8.15
C ASP A 13 17.50 2.63 -6.62
N ASP A 14 16.49 3.25 -6.02
CA ASP A 14 16.39 3.35 -4.55
C ASP A 14 16.05 2.00 -3.89
N GLY A 15 15.72 0.96 -4.69
CA GLY A 15 15.51 -0.41 -4.22
C GLY A 15 14.06 -0.74 -3.87
N LYS A 16 13.08 -0.08 -4.50
CA LYS A 16 11.63 -0.34 -4.28
C LYS A 16 11.27 -1.80 -4.54
N SER A 17 11.56 -2.30 -5.74
CA SER A 17 11.24 -3.69 -6.12
C SER A 17 11.97 -4.71 -5.23
N THR A 18 13.22 -4.41 -4.84
CA THR A 18 13.99 -5.24 -3.90
C THR A 18 13.33 -5.29 -2.53
N LEU A 19 12.87 -4.14 -2.00
CA LEU A 19 12.17 -4.07 -0.72
C LEU A 19 10.86 -4.86 -0.75
N ILE A 20 10.08 -4.69 -1.80
CA ILE A 20 8.81 -5.42 -1.98
C ILE A 20 9.07 -6.92 -2.07
N GLY A 21 10.02 -7.33 -2.91
CA GLY A 21 10.42 -8.73 -3.03
C GLY A 21 10.87 -9.32 -1.70
N ARG A 22 11.65 -8.57 -0.91
CA ARG A 22 12.08 -8.95 0.44
C ARG A 22 10.90 -9.14 1.39
N MET A 23 9.96 -8.20 1.42
CA MET A 23 8.76 -8.33 2.25
C MET A 23 7.93 -9.56 1.88
N LEU A 24 7.70 -9.81 0.58
CA LEU A 24 6.95 -10.97 0.11
C LEU A 24 7.69 -12.30 0.39
N TYR A 25 9.00 -12.30 0.31
CA TYR A 25 9.84 -13.46 0.62
C TYR A 25 9.78 -13.79 2.11
N ASP A 26 10.09 -12.82 2.98
CA ASP A 26 10.21 -13.03 4.41
C ASP A 26 8.84 -13.30 5.08
N THR A 27 7.72 -12.76 4.53
CA THR A 27 6.37 -13.09 4.96
C THR A 27 5.84 -14.40 4.41
N LYS A 28 6.65 -15.15 3.62
CA LYS A 28 6.29 -16.42 3.00
C LYS A 28 5.03 -16.34 2.12
N THR A 29 4.80 -15.18 1.52
CA THR A 29 3.65 -14.94 0.63
C THR A 29 3.97 -15.33 -0.82
N ALA A 30 5.25 -15.34 -1.20
CA ALA A 30 5.68 -15.79 -2.51
C ALA A 30 5.54 -17.31 -2.63
N PHE A 31 5.02 -17.78 -3.78
CA PHE A 31 4.88 -19.20 -4.04
C PHE A 31 6.24 -19.86 -4.26
N THR A 32 6.38 -21.11 -3.82
CA THR A 32 7.65 -21.86 -3.87
C THR A 32 8.22 -21.95 -5.29
N ASP A 33 7.38 -22.20 -6.29
CA ASP A 33 7.75 -22.25 -7.69
C ASP A 33 8.27 -20.92 -8.25
N GLN A 34 7.72 -19.80 -7.79
CA GLN A 34 8.23 -18.48 -8.12
C GLN A 34 9.61 -18.24 -7.52
N LEU A 35 9.83 -18.62 -6.26
CA LEU A 35 11.12 -18.51 -5.59
C LEU A 35 12.19 -19.33 -6.28
N GLU A 36 11.91 -20.59 -6.58
CA GLU A 36 12.83 -21.47 -7.32
C GLU A 36 13.19 -20.89 -8.70
N SER A 37 12.23 -20.28 -9.37
CA SER A 37 12.46 -19.60 -10.66
C SER A 37 13.40 -18.41 -10.51
N VAL A 38 13.18 -17.57 -9.49
CA VAL A 38 14.00 -16.37 -9.22
C VAL A 38 15.42 -16.78 -8.83
N GLU A 39 15.57 -17.77 -7.96
CA GLU A 39 16.87 -18.30 -7.56
C GLU A 39 17.67 -18.85 -8.75
N ARG A 40 17.01 -19.57 -9.65
CA ARG A 40 17.64 -20.07 -10.87
C ARG A 40 18.12 -18.94 -11.76
N VAL A 41 17.24 -17.93 -12.01
CA VAL A 41 17.58 -16.78 -12.87
C VAL A 41 18.72 -15.97 -12.28
N SER A 42 18.73 -15.73 -10.96
CA SER A 42 19.82 -15.02 -10.28
C SER A 42 21.15 -15.77 -10.42
N ARG A 43 21.12 -17.09 -10.23
CA ARG A 43 22.30 -17.96 -10.41
C ARG A 43 22.81 -17.96 -11.85
N ASP A 44 21.90 -18.01 -12.84
CA ASP A 44 22.25 -18.00 -14.26
C ASP A 44 22.85 -16.66 -14.69
N ARG A 45 22.51 -15.55 -14.01
CA ARG A 45 23.13 -14.23 -14.19
C ARG A 45 24.49 -14.10 -13.52
N GLY A 46 24.84 -15.02 -12.63
CA GLY A 46 26.08 -14.99 -11.87
C GLY A 46 26.04 -14.08 -10.65
N ASP A 47 24.83 -13.77 -10.16
CA ASP A 47 24.64 -12.99 -8.94
C ASP A 47 25.01 -13.83 -7.71
N ASP A 48 25.73 -13.24 -6.75
CA ASP A 48 26.09 -13.86 -5.47
C ASP A 48 24.90 -13.90 -4.48
N TYR A 49 23.73 -13.37 -4.89
CA TYR A 49 22.52 -13.30 -4.09
C TYR A 49 21.27 -13.54 -4.95
N THR A 50 20.14 -13.88 -4.30
CA THR A 50 18.85 -14.01 -4.98
C THR A 50 18.26 -12.61 -5.24
N ASP A 51 18.10 -12.23 -6.51
CA ASP A 51 17.50 -10.95 -6.90
C ASP A 51 15.99 -10.98 -6.71
N LEU A 52 15.54 -10.63 -5.51
CA LEU A 52 14.13 -10.64 -5.14
C LEU A 52 13.30 -9.57 -5.88
N ALA A 53 13.92 -8.60 -6.56
CA ALA A 53 13.21 -7.67 -7.43
C ALA A 53 12.49 -8.39 -8.58
N LEU A 54 13.00 -9.53 -9.02
CA LEU A 54 12.36 -10.37 -10.05
C LEU A 54 10.99 -10.93 -9.63
N LEU A 55 10.68 -10.97 -8.33
CA LEU A 55 9.34 -11.34 -7.84
C LEU A 55 8.28 -10.28 -8.18
N THR A 56 8.70 -9.04 -8.41
CA THR A 56 7.80 -7.91 -8.64
C THR A 56 7.58 -7.59 -10.11
N ASP A 57 8.52 -7.96 -10.99
CA ASP A 57 8.47 -7.64 -12.42
C ASP A 57 7.38 -8.44 -13.13
N GLY A 58 6.23 -7.80 -13.36
CA GLY A 58 5.04 -8.41 -13.96
C GLY A 58 5.06 -8.37 -15.49
N LEU A 59 5.40 -7.24 -16.07
CA LEU A 59 5.37 -7.02 -17.52
C LEU A 59 6.69 -7.45 -18.18
N ARG A 60 6.59 -7.95 -19.41
CA ARG A 60 7.78 -8.29 -20.20
C ARG A 60 8.70 -7.08 -20.38
N ALA A 61 8.12 -5.90 -20.64
CA ALA A 61 8.86 -4.66 -20.81
C ALA A 61 9.58 -4.22 -19.51
N GLU A 62 9.00 -4.46 -18.34
CA GLU A 62 9.63 -4.20 -17.04
C GLU A 62 10.85 -5.10 -16.85
N ARG A 63 10.73 -6.38 -17.17
CA ARG A 63 11.85 -7.35 -17.10
C ARG A 63 12.98 -7.04 -18.08
N GLU A 64 12.65 -6.55 -19.27
CA GLU A 64 13.64 -6.18 -20.29
C GLU A 64 14.37 -4.87 -19.95
N GLN A 65 13.69 -3.93 -19.30
CA GLN A 65 14.23 -2.61 -18.95
C GLN A 65 14.72 -2.50 -17.50
N GLY A 66 14.34 -3.45 -16.62
CA GLY A 66 14.68 -3.41 -15.21
C GLY A 66 14.03 -2.26 -14.44
N ILE A 67 12.86 -1.77 -14.91
CA ILE A 67 12.13 -0.66 -14.28
C ILE A 67 10.65 -0.99 -14.17
N THR A 68 10.00 -0.53 -13.10
CA THR A 68 8.54 -0.56 -12.98
C THR A 68 7.92 0.50 -13.89
N ILE A 69 6.97 0.12 -14.73
CA ILE A 69 6.29 1.00 -15.71
C ILE A 69 4.89 1.34 -15.23
N ASP A 70 4.12 0.35 -14.82
CA ASP A 70 2.73 0.52 -14.37
C ASP A 70 2.59 0.18 -12.88
N VAL A 71 1.42 0.52 -12.30
CA VAL A 71 1.14 0.19 -10.91
C VAL A 71 0.78 -1.28 -10.80
N ALA A 72 1.50 -2.02 -9.97
CA ALA A 72 1.17 -3.39 -9.61
C ALA A 72 0.69 -3.47 -8.17
N TYR A 73 -0.49 -4.07 -7.96
CA TYR A 73 -1.01 -4.31 -6.62
C TYR A 73 -0.62 -5.71 -6.13
N ARG A 74 -0.06 -5.76 -4.93
CA ARG A 74 0.31 -7.00 -4.25
C ARG A 74 -0.46 -7.13 -2.95
N TYR A 75 -0.86 -8.34 -2.64
CA TYR A 75 -1.65 -8.65 -1.45
C TYR A 75 -0.86 -9.62 -0.60
N PHE A 76 -0.70 -9.30 0.66
CA PHE A 76 -0.12 -10.21 1.63
C PHE A 76 -0.73 -9.97 3.01
N ALA A 77 -0.54 -10.92 3.92
CA ALA A 77 -1.06 -10.81 5.26
C ALA A 77 -0.04 -11.35 6.27
N THR A 78 -0.05 -10.74 7.44
CA THR A 78 0.59 -11.28 8.64
C THR A 78 -0.49 -11.72 9.63
N PRO A 79 -0.14 -12.38 10.73
CA PRO A 79 -1.12 -12.70 11.76
C PRO A 79 -1.83 -11.46 12.36
N ARG A 80 -1.24 -10.28 12.23
CA ARG A 80 -1.74 -9.03 12.82
C ARG A 80 -2.58 -8.21 11.84
N ARG A 81 -2.18 -8.14 10.56
CA ARG A 81 -2.77 -7.21 9.59
C ARG A 81 -2.71 -7.76 8.16
N SER A 82 -3.72 -7.41 7.36
CA SER A 82 -3.70 -7.61 5.90
C SER A 82 -3.19 -6.35 5.20
N PHE A 83 -2.49 -6.53 4.07
CA PHE A 83 -1.86 -5.45 3.34
C PHE A 83 -2.23 -5.47 1.86
N VAL A 84 -2.47 -4.28 1.31
CA VAL A 84 -2.46 -4.01 -0.13
C VAL A 84 -1.31 -3.07 -0.40
N LEU A 85 -0.32 -3.56 -1.12
CA LEU A 85 0.84 -2.80 -1.54
C LEU A 85 0.66 -2.37 -2.98
N ALA A 86 0.79 -1.08 -3.26
CA ALA A 86 0.89 -0.54 -4.60
C ALA A 86 2.37 -0.31 -4.94
N ASP A 87 2.92 -1.17 -5.81
CA ASP A 87 4.24 -0.94 -6.38
C ASP A 87 4.14 0.15 -7.43
N THR A 88 4.87 1.24 -7.25
CA THR A 88 4.79 2.39 -8.14
C THR A 88 6.12 2.68 -8.84
N PRO A 89 6.06 3.14 -10.10
CA PRO A 89 7.27 3.44 -10.86
C PRO A 89 8.08 4.58 -10.26
N GLY A 90 9.42 4.45 -10.30
CA GLY A 90 10.34 5.49 -9.83
C GLY A 90 10.74 6.50 -10.91
N HIS A 91 10.50 6.21 -12.19
CA HIS A 91 10.95 7.03 -13.30
C HIS A 91 10.06 8.26 -13.52
N VAL A 92 10.65 9.40 -13.83
CA VAL A 92 9.94 10.69 -14.04
C VAL A 92 8.80 10.58 -15.06
N GLN A 93 9.01 9.83 -16.15
CA GLN A 93 8.02 9.64 -17.22
C GLN A 93 6.73 8.94 -16.74
N TYR A 94 6.83 8.12 -15.69
CA TYR A 94 5.71 7.34 -15.17
C TYR A 94 5.12 7.93 -13.88
N THR A 95 5.40 9.20 -13.57
CA THR A 95 4.88 9.88 -12.36
C THR A 95 3.35 9.81 -12.28
N ARG A 96 2.63 9.80 -13.43
CA ARG A 96 1.17 9.65 -13.46
C ARG A 96 0.72 8.31 -12.85
N ASN A 97 1.43 7.23 -13.14
CA ASN A 97 1.11 5.91 -12.58
C ASN A 97 1.41 5.87 -11.08
N MET A 98 2.48 6.57 -10.62
CA MET A 98 2.73 6.74 -9.19
C MET A 98 1.55 7.44 -8.47
N VAL A 99 0.96 8.49 -9.08
CA VAL A 99 -0.24 9.17 -8.54
C VAL A 99 -1.39 8.17 -8.39
N THR A 100 -1.62 7.32 -9.39
CA THR A 100 -2.67 6.29 -9.36
C THR A 100 -2.49 5.33 -8.17
N GLY A 101 -1.28 4.78 -7.98
CA GLY A 101 -0.99 3.88 -6.87
C GLY A 101 -1.10 4.54 -5.50
N ALA A 102 -0.62 5.78 -5.38
CA ALA A 102 -0.65 6.52 -4.12
C ALA A 102 -2.03 7.06 -3.74
N SER A 103 -2.95 7.24 -4.71
CA SER A 103 -4.27 7.86 -4.47
C SER A 103 -5.17 7.06 -3.52
N THR A 104 -4.96 5.76 -3.42
CA THR A 104 -5.73 4.88 -2.53
C THR A 104 -4.95 4.44 -1.30
N ALA A 105 -3.71 4.89 -1.16
CA ALA A 105 -2.83 4.49 -0.08
C ALA A 105 -3.14 5.26 1.21
N ASP A 106 -3.11 4.56 2.32
CA ASP A 106 -3.19 5.11 3.67
C ASP A 106 -1.80 5.59 4.13
N VAL A 107 -0.75 4.91 3.65
CA VAL A 107 0.66 5.16 3.97
C VAL A 107 1.48 5.22 2.68
N ALA A 108 2.45 6.13 2.61
CA ALA A 108 3.48 6.11 1.58
C ALA A 108 4.82 5.70 2.19
N VAL A 109 5.43 4.65 1.68
CA VAL A 109 6.79 4.25 2.02
C VAL A 109 7.73 4.88 0.99
N VAL A 110 8.41 5.95 1.39
CA VAL A 110 9.34 6.68 0.53
C VAL A 110 10.75 6.12 0.74
N LEU A 111 11.28 5.46 -0.28
CA LEU A 111 12.64 4.94 -0.25
C LEU A 111 13.63 6.00 -0.69
N VAL A 112 14.77 6.00 -0.03
CA VAL A 112 15.93 6.87 -0.32
C VAL A 112 17.19 6.04 -0.22
N ASP A 113 18.06 6.10 -1.22
CA ASP A 113 19.40 5.50 -1.16
C ASP A 113 20.27 6.32 -0.19
N ALA A 114 20.75 5.70 0.89
CA ALA A 114 21.54 6.35 1.95
C ALA A 114 22.75 7.11 1.43
N ARG A 115 23.36 6.67 0.32
CA ARG A 115 24.53 7.33 -0.29
C ARG A 115 24.18 8.63 -1.00
N LYS A 116 22.91 8.77 -1.47
CA LYS A 116 22.47 9.89 -2.31
C LYS A 116 21.63 10.90 -1.55
N GLY A 117 21.08 10.51 -0.41
CA GLY A 117 20.10 11.30 0.32
C GLY A 117 18.84 11.59 -0.51
N LEU A 118 18.12 12.65 -0.14
CA LEU A 118 16.90 13.07 -0.82
C LEU A 118 17.18 13.70 -2.18
N VAL A 119 17.06 12.92 -3.24
CA VAL A 119 17.16 13.42 -4.62
C VAL A 119 15.84 14.10 -5.05
N GLU A 120 15.88 14.85 -6.17
CA GLU A 120 14.73 15.60 -6.67
C GLU A 120 13.49 14.71 -6.86
N GLN A 121 13.67 13.51 -7.38
CA GLN A 121 12.55 12.59 -7.64
C GLN A 121 11.91 12.08 -6.33
N SER A 122 12.72 11.77 -5.31
CA SER A 122 12.20 11.38 -4.00
C SER A 122 11.43 12.53 -3.34
N ARG A 123 11.92 13.79 -3.48
CA ARG A 123 11.21 15.01 -3.04
C ARG A 123 9.89 15.21 -3.79
N ARG A 124 9.87 14.93 -5.09
CA ARG A 124 8.66 15.02 -5.94
C ARG A 124 7.63 13.99 -5.51
N HIS A 125 8.02 12.75 -5.31
CA HIS A 125 7.12 11.67 -4.88
C HIS A 125 6.54 11.94 -3.49
N ALA A 126 7.37 12.38 -2.53
CA ALA A 126 6.88 12.81 -1.23
C ALA A 126 5.87 13.98 -1.36
N SER A 127 6.15 14.97 -2.21
CA SER A 127 5.24 16.09 -2.46
C SER A 127 3.90 15.65 -3.06
N ILE A 128 3.91 14.66 -3.96
CA ILE A 128 2.68 14.07 -4.51
C ILE A 128 1.89 13.35 -3.42
N ALA A 129 2.56 12.57 -2.56
CA ALA A 129 1.89 11.93 -1.42
C ALA A 129 1.20 12.96 -0.51
N ALA A 130 1.85 14.11 -0.25
CA ALA A 130 1.25 15.20 0.50
C ALA A 130 0.02 15.80 -0.19
N LEU A 131 0.08 16.05 -1.52
CA LEU A 131 -1.03 16.56 -2.31
C LEU A 131 -2.23 15.58 -2.32
N LEU A 132 -1.97 14.29 -2.36
CA LEU A 132 -2.96 13.24 -2.27
C LEU A 132 -3.49 13.04 -0.85
N ARG A 133 -2.96 13.79 0.12
CA ARG A 133 -3.32 13.70 1.54
C ARG A 133 -3.10 12.30 2.13
N VAL A 134 -2.05 11.63 1.69
CA VAL A 134 -1.58 10.41 2.34
C VAL A 134 -1.23 10.76 3.79
N ARG A 135 -1.82 10.05 4.74
CA ARG A 135 -1.84 10.45 6.15
C ARG A 135 -0.51 10.29 6.85
N HIS A 136 0.21 9.23 6.53
CA HIS A 136 1.49 8.90 7.13
C HIS A 136 2.52 8.59 6.07
N VAL A 137 3.73 9.10 6.26
CA VAL A 137 4.87 8.76 5.42
C VAL A 137 5.90 8.00 6.23
N VAL A 138 6.33 6.86 5.72
CA VAL A 138 7.47 6.13 6.26
C VAL A 138 8.65 6.35 5.33
N LEU A 139 9.67 7.03 5.83
CA LEU A 139 10.95 7.19 5.14
C LEU A 139 11.78 5.93 5.35
N ALA A 140 11.98 5.13 4.31
CA ALA A 140 12.88 3.99 4.34
C ALA A 140 14.24 4.41 3.79
N VAL A 141 15.21 4.65 4.68
CA VAL A 141 16.59 4.93 4.29
C VAL A 141 17.26 3.62 3.95
N ASN A 142 17.34 3.31 2.65
CA ASN A 142 17.76 2.02 2.12
C ASN A 142 19.24 2.01 1.74
N LYS A 143 19.79 0.81 1.58
CA LYS A 143 21.18 0.54 1.25
C LYS A 143 22.13 1.03 2.34
N MET A 144 21.73 0.88 3.59
CA MET A 144 22.55 1.24 4.75
C MET A 144 23.85 0.43 4.82
N ASP A 145 23.88 -0.76 4.20
CA ASP A 145 25.10 -1.58 4.02
C ASP A 145 26.21 -0.86 3.26
N LEU A 146 25.84 -0.03 2.28
CA LEU A 146 26.80 0.69 1.43
C LEU A 146 27.39 1.95 2.10
N VAL A 147 26.87 2.31 3.27
CA VAL A 147 27.38 3.40 4.12
C VAL A 147 27.80 2.88 5.51
N GLY A 148 28.03 1.55 5.63
CA GLY A 148 28.50 0.93 6.86
C GLY A 148 27.49 1.02 8.03
N PHE A 149 26.19 1.15 7.75
CA PHE A 149 25.13 1.34 8.75
C PHE A 149 25.37 2.54 9.69
N ALA A 150 25.98 3.60 9.16
CA ALA A 150 26.34 4.80 9.90
C ALA A 150 25.11 5.58 10.37
N GLU A 151 25.04 5.91 11.67
CA GLU A 151 23.95 6.66 12.29
C GLU A 151 23.88 8.10 11.76
N ASP A 152 25.03 8.76 11.62
CA ASP A 152 25.14 10.13 11.12
C ASP A 152 24.58 10.32 9.71
N VAL A 153 24.78 9.33 8.82
CA VAL A 153 24.18 9.34 7.48
C VAL A 153 22.66 9.21 7.55
N PHE A 154 22.15 8.34 8.42
CA PHE A 154 20.73 8.21 8.63
C PHE A 154 20.12 9.52 9.17
N ASP A 155 20.75 10.12 10.15
CA ASP A 155 20.29 11.37 10.79
C ASP A 155 20.29 12.54 9.79
N GLU A 156 21.30 12.65 8.92
CA GLU A 156 21.35 13.66 7.86
C GLU A 156 20.16 13.53 6.90
N VAL A 157 19.86 12.32 6.42
CA VAL A 157 18.71 12.05 5.55
C VAL A 157 17.40 12.35 6.26
N CYS A 158 17.28 12.00 7.54
CA CYS A 158 16.11 12.31 8.36
C CYS A 158 15.93 13.83 8.55
N ALA A 159 16.99 14.57 8.81
CA ALA A 159 16.93 16.03 8.94
C ALA A 159 16.46 16.72 7.64
N ASP A 160 17.00 16.27 6.50
CA ASP A 160 16.58 16.74 5.18
C ASP A 160 15.10 16.43 4.90
N PHE A 161 14.64 15.24 5.29
CA PHE A 161 13.25 14.86 5.13
C PHE A 161 12.34 15.64 6.08
N ALA A 162 12.74 15.88 7.32
CA ALA A 162 11.99 16.68 8.29
C ALA A 162 11.69 18.08 7.73
N ALA A 163 12.70 18.74 7.16
CA ALA A 163 12.53 20.05 6.52
C ALA A 163 11.57 20.01 5.30
N LEU A 164 11.55 18.92 4.56
CA LEU A 164 10.58 18.69 3.49
C LEU A 164 9.18 18.45 4.04
N ALA A 165 9.05 17.61 5.07
CA ALA A 165 7.80 17.24 5.71
C ALA A 165 7.07 18.47 6.28
N GLU A 166 7.81 19.36 6.96
CA GLU A 166 7.30 20.62 7.46
C GLU A 166 6.76 21.51 6.33
N ARG A 167 7.55 21.71 5.27
CA ARG A 167 7.13 22.53 4.11
C ARG A 167 5.93 21.97 3.37
N ARG A 168 5.71 20.64 3.38
CA ARG A 168 4.60 19.96 2.71
C ARG A 168 3.40 19.70 3.62
N GLY A 169 3.54 19.97 4.91
CA GLY A 169 2.44 19.82 5.88
C GLY A 169 2.05 18.36 6.13
N PHE A 170 3.01 17.43 6.18
CA PHE A 170 2.72 16.07 6.57
C PHE A 170 2.22 16.02 8.01
N ALA A 171 1.08 15.35 8.23
CA ALA A 171 0.50 15.20 9.55
C ALA A 171 1.37 14.31 10.47
N ALA A 172 1.97 13.26 9.90
CA ALA A 172 2.86 12.36 10.61
C ALA A 172 3.86 11.72 9.64
N TRP A 173 5.07 11.48 10.12
CA TRP A 173 6.07 10.68 9.42
C TRP A 173 6.98 9.95 10.41
N SER A 174 7.60 8.90 9.94
CA SER A 174 8.58 8.10 10.67
C SER A 174 9.72 7.69 9.73
N ALA A 175 10.85 7.26 10.29
CA ALA A 175 11.99 6.80 9.50
C ALA A 175 12.50 5.45 10.00
N VAL A 176 12.93 4.61 9.05
CA VAL A 176 13.50 3.28 9.32
C VAL A 176 14.77 3.11 8.47
N PRO A 177 15.94 2.83 9.09
CA PRO A 177 17.15 2.47 8.36
C PRO A 177 17.05 1.02 7.90
N VAL A 178 17.11 0.76 6.59
CA VAL A 178 16.92 -0.59 6.04
C VAL A 178 18.05 -0.99 5.08
N CYS A 179 18.26 -2.28 4.96
CA CYS A 179 18.94 -2.87 3.81
C CYS A 179 18.00 -3.91 3.18
N ALA A 180 17.29 -3.50 2.13
CA ALA A 180 16.33 -4.36 1.45
C ALA A 180 16.98 -5.62 0.86
N LEU A 181 18.25 -5.54 0.43
CA LEU A 181 19.00 -6.66 -0.14
C LEU A 181 19.22 -7.77 0.89
N HIS A 182 19.62 -7.42 2.11
CA HIS A 182 19.96 -8.36 3.16
C HIS A 182 18.84 -8.57 4.19
N GLY A 183 17.77 -7.75 4.16
CA GLY A 183 16.63 -7.85 5.05
C GLY A 183 16.78 -7.08 6.37
N ASP A 184 17.88 -6.31 6.55
CA ASP A 184 18.11 -5.56 7.79
C ASP A 184 16.98 -4.56 8.04
N ASN A 185 16.33 -4.65 9.20
CA ASN A 185 15.18 -3.86 9.63
C ASN A 185 13.99 -3.84 8.65
N VAL A 186 13.86 -4.86 7.80
CA VAL A 186 12.67 -5.02 6.94
C VAL A 186 11.58 -5.77 7.69
N VAL A 187 11.83 -7.02 8.08
CA VAL A 187 10.94 -7.84 8.90
C VAL A 187 11.49 -8.02 10.30
N ASP A 188 12.78 -8.37 10.39
CA ASP A 188 13.48 -8.57 11.64
C ASP A 188 14.40 -7.39 11.96
N ARG A 189 14.60 -7.13 13.26
CA ARG A 189 15.52 -6.10 13.73
C ARG A 189 16.96 -6.47 13.37
N SER A 190 17.70 -5.50 12.83
CA SER A 190 19.12 -5.66 12.51
C SER A 190 20.03 -5.46 13.73
N GLY A 191 20.98 -6.37 13.92
CA GLY A 191 22.09 -6.16 14.86
C GLY A 191 23.14 -5.15 14.37
N ARG A 192 23.08 -4.75 13.09
CA ARG A 192 24.04 -3.81 12.49
C ARG A 192 23.68 -2.33 12.76
N THR A 193 22.46 -2.07 13.24
CA THR A 193 21.98 -0.73 13.62
C THR A 193 21.61 -0.69 15.12
N PRO A 194 22.58 -0.94 16.05
CA PRO A 194 22.27 -0.97 17.48
C PRO A 194 21.77 0.36 18.03
N TRP A 195 22.06 1.46 17.35
CA TRP A 195 21.62 2.81 17.66
C TRP A 195 20.14 3.06 17.28
N TYR A 196 19.57 2.25 16.39
CA TYR A 196 18.18 2.41 16.00
C TYR A 196 17.23 1.74 17.02
N GLY A 197 16.51 2.57 17.77
CA GLY A 197 15.56 2.11 18.79
C GLY A 197 14.15 1.75 18.28
N GLY A 198 13.84 2.10 17.01
CA GLY A 198 12.51 1.87 16.42
C GLY A 198 12.23 0.42 16.02
N PRO A 199 11.00 0.08 15.63
CA PRO A 199 10.65 -1.25 15.10
C PRO A 199 11.16 -1.43 13.66
N PRO A 200 11.32 -2.69 13.19
CA PRO A 200 11.49 -3.00 11.77
C PRO A 200 10.32 -2.47 10.93
N LEU A 201 10.54 -2.30 9.63
CA LEU A 201 9.56 -1.69 8.73
C LEU A 201 8.21 -2.40 8.74
N LEU A 202 8.20 -3.73 8.67
CA LEU A 202 6.95 -4.50 8.68
C LEU A 202 6.20 -4.36 10.00
N GLU A 203 6.89 -4.50 11.13
CA GLU A 203 6.28 -4.30 12.46
C GLU A 203 5.73 -2.88 12.62
N HIS A 204 6.46 -1.88 12.09
CA HIS A 204 5.97 -0.50 12.09
C HIS A 204 4.67 -0.38 11.30
N LEU A 205 4.59 -0.95 10.08
CA LEU A 205 3.37 -0.95 9.27
C LEU A 205 2.23 -1.75 9.92
N GLU A 206 2.53 -2.81 10.67
CA GLU A 206 1.54 -3.58 11.42
C GLU A 206 0.89 -2.79 12.56
N THR A 207 1.68 -1.98 13.23
CA THR A 207 1.28 -1.25 14.46
C THR A 207 0.83 0.17 14.19
N LEU A 208 1.07 0.68 12.97
CA LEU A 208 0.74 2.04 12.60
C LEU A 208 -0.78 2.25 12.62
N GLU A 209 -1.23 3.07 13.55
CA GLU A 209 -2.63 3.48 13.61
C GLU A 209 -2.93 4.47 12.48
N VAL A 210 -3.34 3.93 11.35
CA VAL A 210 -3.92 4.75 10.28
C VAL A 210 -5.35 5.02 10.71
N ALA A 211 -5.47 6.07 11.51
CA ALA A 211 -6.70 6.39 12.19
C ALA A 211 -7.91 6.13 11.29
N ALA A 212 -8.82 5.32 11.78
CA ALA A 212 -10.23 5.29 11.40
C ALA A 212 -10.93 6.67 11.60
N ALA A 213 -10.17 7.74 11.67
CA ALA A 213 -10.61 9.13 11.75
C ALA A 213 -11.23 9.65 10.43
N ARG A 214 -11.61 8.77 9.52
CA ARG A 214 -12.68 9.08 8.56
C ARG A 214 -13.99 8.92 9.30
N ALA A 215 -14.27 9.98 10.06
CA ALA A 215 -15.62 10.27 10.58
C ALA A 215 -16.43 9.01 10.99
N GLU A 216 -16.04 8.34 12.08
CA GLU A 216 -16.98 7.46 12.80
C GLU A 216 -18.26 8.23 13.19
N ASN A 217 -18.20 9.55 13.19
CA ASN A 217 -19.25 10.47 13.62
C ASN A 217 -19.90 11.28 12.47
N GLY A 218 -19.70 10.92 11.22
CA GLY A 218 -20.30 11.61 10.07
C GLY A 218 -21.43 10.82 9.41
N ASP A 219 -22.22 11.49 8.56
CA ASP A 219 -23.17 10.80 7.67
C ASP A 219 -22.49 9.72 6.87
N THR A 220 -23.11 8.56 6.78
CA THR A 220 -22.59 7.44 5.99
C THR A 220 -22.50 7.82 4.51
N ARG A 221 -21.34 7.57 3.91
CA ARG A 221 -21.08 7.79 2.48
C ARG A 221 -20.60 6.51 1.84
N PHE A 222 -21.30 6.07 0.82
CA PHE A 222 -21.00 4.85 0.07
C PHE A 222 -21.05 5.11 -1.44
N PRO A 223 -19.92 5.50 -2.07
CA PRO A 223 -19.85 5.61 -3.52
C PRO A 223 -19.97 4.24 -4.19
N VAL A 224 -20.97 4.08 -5.05
CA VAL A 224 -21.13 2.84 -5.83
C VAL A 224 -20.13 2.86 -6.98
N GLN A 225 -19.30 1.82 -7.06
CA GLN A 225 -18.26 1.66 -8.10
C GLN A 225 -18.66 0.63 -9.16
N LEU A 226 -19.46 -0.38 -8.78
CA LEU A 226 -19.87 -1.46 -9.67
C LEU A 226 -21.24 -1.99 -9.27
N VAL A 227 -22.11 -2.25 -10.25
CA VAL A 227 -23.37 -2.97 -10.05
C VAL A 227 -23.16 -4.43 -10.40
N ILE A 228 -23.40 -5.31 -9.42
CA ILE A 228 -23.25 -6.77 -9.58
C ILE A 228 -24.62 -7.38 -9.84
N ARG A 229 -24.78 -8.01 -11.00
CA ARG A 229 -25.96 -8.78 -11.40
C ARG A 229 -25.53 -10.12 -12.04
N PRO A 230 -25.32 -11.19 -11.28
CA PRO A 230 -24.80 -12.46 -11.80
C PRO A 230 -25.70 -13.11 -12.84
N ARG A 231 -27.02 -12.96 -12.75
CA ARG A 231 -28.04 -13.58 -13.62
C ARG A 231 -27.85 -15.08 -13.76
N THR A 232 -27.44 -15.75 -12.67
CA THR A 232 -27.28 -17.20 -12.62
C THR A 232 -28.55 -17.85 -12.08
N ALA A 233 -28.74 -19.14 -12.35
CA ALA A 233 -29.87 -19.89 -11.81
C ALA A 233 -29.90 -19.91 -10.27
N ALA A 234 -28.75 -19.81 -9.62
CA ALA A 234 -28.63 -19.73 -8.16
C ALA A 234 -28.97 -18.34 -7.59
N HIS A 235 -28.84 -17.30 -8.42
CA HIS A 235 -29.05 -15.90 -8.00
C HIS A 235 -29.76 -15.11 -9.11
N PRO A 236 -31.01 -15.45 -9.46
CA PRO A 236 -31.71 -14.84 -10.60
C PRO A 236 -32.01 -13.35 -10.37
N ASP A 237 -32.32 -12.98 -9.14
CA ASP A 237 -32.75 -11.62 -8.78
C ASP A 237 -31.70 -10.85 -7.95
N TYR A 238 -30.47 -11.38 -7.86
CA TYR A 238 -29.44 -10.71 -7.08
C TYR A 238 -29.02 -9.39 -7.75
N ARG A 239 -29.11 -8.30 -6.99
CA ARG A 239 -28.61 -6.99 -7.35
C ARG A 239 -27.81 -6.43 -6.18
N GLY A 240 -26.51 -6.32 -6.36
CA GLY A 240 -25.59 -5.77 -5.37
C GLY A 240 -24.87 -4.54 -5.89
N TYR A 241 -24.63 -3.58 -5.02
CA TYR A 241 -23.91 -2.36 -5.28
C TYR A 241 -22.57 -2.45 -4.58
N ALA A 242 -21.49 -2.66 -5.34
CA ALA A 242 -20.14 -2.77 -4.80
C ALA A 242 -19.48 -1.40 -4.69
N GLY A 243 -18.81 -1.18 -3.58
CA GLY A 243 -18.10 0.05 -3.28
C GLY A 243 -17.31 -0.03 -1.98
N ARG A 244 -16.75 1.08 -1.57
CA ARG A 244 -16.07 1.26 -0.30
C ARG A 244 -16.87 2.24 0.55
N VAL A 245 -17.07 1.94 1.83
CA VAL A 245 -17.65 2.89 2.78
C VAL A 245 -16.60 3.98 3.02
N GLU A 246 -16.88 5.21 2.60
CA GLU A 246 -15.94 6.32 2.70
C GLU A 246 -16.08 7.10 4.01
N ALA A 247 -17.25 7.09 4.63
CA ALA A 247 -17.50 7.73 5.91
C ALA A 247 -18.63 7.04 6.66
N GLY A 248 -18.66 7.15 7.99
CA GLY A 248 -19.66 6.57 8.87
C GLY A 248 -19.59 5.04 8.94
N THR A 249 -20.68 4.45 9.41
CA THR A 249 -20.86 2.99 9.46
C THR A 249 -22.21 2.66 8.84
N LEU A 250 -22.20 1.79 7.84
CA LEU A 250 -23.41 1.31 7.17
C LEU A 250 -23.90 0.03 7.87
N ARG A 251 -25.17 -0.05 8.22
CA ARG A 251 -25.80 -1.20 8.89
C ARG A 251 -26.95 -1.75 8.09
N VAL A 252 -27.18 -3.03 8.22
CA VAL A 252 -28.41 -3.65 7.71
C VAL A 252 -29.61 -3.05 8.42
N GLY A 253 -30.60 -2.59 7.64
CA GLY A 253 -31.77 -1.86 8.15
C GLY A 253 -31.64 -0.33 8.11
N ASP A 254 -30.47 0.23 7.82
CA ASP A 254 -30.30 1.67 7.72
C ASP A 254 -31.10 2.25 6.54
N PRO A 255 -31.82 3.37 6.73
CA PRO A 255 -32.41 4.12 5.63
C PRO A 255 -31.29 4.83 4.85
N VAL A 256 -31.36 4.77 3.52
CA VAL A 256 -30.39 5.39 2.61
C VAL A 256 -31.08 6.21 1.54
N VAL A 257 -30.36 7.20 1.02
CA VAL A 257 -30.80 8.03 -0.11
C VAL A 257 -29.79 7.85 -1.24
N VAL A 258 -30.30 7.48 -2.40
CA VAL A 258 -29.50 7.34 -3.62
C VAL A 258 -29.33 8.71 -4.27
N LEU A 259 -28.10 9.14 -4.46
CA LEU A 259 -27.77 10.40 -5.13
C LEU A 259 -27.30 10.10 -6.58
N PRO A 260 -27.62 10.98 -7.56
CA PRO A 260 -28.32 12.27 -7.42
C PRO A 260 -29.86 12.18 -7.46
N SER A 261 -30.44 10.98 -7.63
CA SER A 261 -31.90 10.82 -7.84
C SER A 261 -32.76 11.25 -6.65
N GLY A 262 -32.21 11.20 -5.43
CA GLY A 262 -32.97 11.47 -4.20
C GLY A 262 -33.91 10.33 -3.76
N LEU A 263 -33.87 9.18 -4.42
CA LEU A 263 -34.71 8.04 -4.08
C LEU A 263 -34.27 7.41 -2.76
N GLY A 264 -35.23 7.18 -1.87
CA GLY A 264 -35.02 6.50 -0.60
C GLY A 264 -35.09 4.97 -0.77
N SER A 265 -34.32 4.25 0.04
CA SER A 265 -34.41 2.80 0.21
C SER A 265 -33.86 2.40 1.58
N THR A 266 -33.80 1.10 1.84
CA THR A 266 -33.24 0.53 3.07
C THR A 266 -32.16 -0.50 2.72
N VAL A 267 -31.09 -0.57 3.52
CA VAL A 267 -30.07 -1.59 3.37
C VAL A 267 -30.64 -2.97 3.73
N ALA A 268 -30.85 -3.80 2.73
CA ALA A 268 -31.38 -5.16 2.91
C ALA A 268 -30.30 -6.17 3.30
N GLY A 269 -29.03 -5.89 2.96
CA GLY A 269 -27.91 -6.75 3.30
C GLY A 269 -26.57 -6.15 2.89
N ILE A 270 -25.51 -6.65 3.52
CA ILE A 270 -24.14 -6.28 3.26
C ILE A 270 -23.35 -7.59 3.06
N ASP A 271 -22.80 -7.78 1.87
CA ASP A 271 -22.10 -9.01 1.50
C ASP A 271 -20.60 -8.74 1.29
N THR A 272 -19.78 -9.73 1.63
CA THR A 272 -18.33 -9.76 1.31
C THR A 272 -17.95 -11.12 0.76
N ALA A 273 -16.71 -11.27 0.28
CA ALA A 273 -16.19 -12.58 -0.15
C ALA A 273 -16.18 -13.62 0.99
N ASP A 274 -16.06 -13.16 2.24
CA ASP A 274 -16.01 -14.00 3.44
C ASP A 274 -17.42 -14.28 4.02
N GLY A 275 -18.47 -13.72 3.41
CA GLY A 275 -19.85 -13.87 3.84
C GLY A 275 -20.56 -12.56 4.18
N PRO A 276 -21.82 -12.65 4.67
CA PRO A 276 -22.62 -11.48 5.00
C PRO A 276 -22.15 -10.82 6.30
N LEU A 277 -22.35 -9.49 6.37
CA LEU A 277 -22.06 -8.67 7.56
C LEU A 277 -23.34 -8.00 8.05
N SER A 278 -23.40 -7.72 9.36
CA SER A 278 -24.45 -6.86 9.96
C SER A 278 -24.14 -5.38 9.79
N GLU A 279 -22.84 -5.00 9.75
CA GLU A 279 -22.38 -3.63 9.59
C GLU A 279 -21.03 -3.55 8.87
N ALA A 280 -20.77 -2.40 8.26
CA ALA A 280 -19.53 -2.09 7.57
C ALA A 280 -19.07 -0.66 7.94
N PRO A 281 -17.97 -0.52 8.70
CA PRO A 281 -17.41 0.79 9.02
C PRO A 281 -16.68 1.42 7.83
N ALA A 282 -16.39 2.71 7.93
CA ALA A 282 -15.58 3.43 6.96
C ALA A 282 -14.26 2.71 6.64
N GLY A 283 -13.88 2.72 5.36
CA GLY A 283 -12.69 2.03 4.85
C GLY A 283 -12.95 0.62 4.34
N ARG A 284 -14.10 -0.01 4.64
CA ARG A 284 -14.41 -1.37 4.23
C ARG A 284 -15.04 -1.42 2.84
N SER A 285 -14.54 -2.31 2.00
CA SER A 285 -15.13 -2.60 0.69
C SER A 285 -16.18 -3.70 0.85
N VAL A 286 -17.40 -3.44 0.38
CA VAL A 286 -18.54 -4.34 0.55
C VAL A 286 -19.47 -4.29 -0.67
N VAL A 287 -20.40 -5.23 -0.73
CA VAL A 287 -21.53 -5.21 -1.67
C VAL A 287 -22.79 -4.95 -0.86
N VAL A 288 -23.48 -3.85 -1.16
CA VAL A 288 -24.73 -3.46 -0.49
C VAL A 288 -25.90 -3.93 -1.33
N ARG A 289 -26.90 -4.55 -0.71
CA ARG A 289 -28.20 -4.84 -1.30
C ARG A 289 -29.23 -3.88 -0.73
N LEU A 290 -30.07 -3.35 -1.60
CA LEU A 290 -31.19 -2.48 -1.21
C LEU A 290 -32.49 -3.27 -1.20
N ALA A 291 -33.44 -2.83 -0.37
CA ALA A 291 -34.77 -3.44 -0.25
C ALA A 291 -35.62 -3.19 -1.50
N ASP A 292 -35.41 -2.02 -2.11
CA ASP A 292 -36.19 -1.59 -3.28
C ASP A 292 -35.34 -1.73 -4.56
N ASP A 293 -36.02 -1.94 -5.69
CA ASP A 293 -35.38 -1.98 -7.02
C ASP A 293 -35.13 -0.54 -7.52
N VAL A 294 -34.13 0.10 -6.93
CA VAL A 294 -33.72 1.46 -7.26
C VAL A 294 -32.58 1.43 -8.26
N ASP A 295 -32.64 2.26 -9.28
CA ASP A 295 -31.54 2.38 -10.22
C ASP A 295 -30.44 3.26 -9.63
N VAL A 296 -29.25 2.65 -9.47
CA VAL A 296 -28.03 3.30 -8.99
C VAL A 296 -26.97 3.09 -10.03
N SER A 297 -26.53 4.16 -10.65
CA SER A 297 -25.51 4.16 -11.71
C SER A 297 -24.34 5.08 -11.35
#